data_a678b5051fe92cb0e9142329403691f8
#
_entry.id   a678b5051fe92cb0e9142329403691f8
#
_cell.length_a   1.000
_cell.length_b   1.000
_cell.length_c   1.000
_cell.angle_alpha   90.00
_cell.angle_beta   90.00
_cell.angle_gamma   90.00
#
_symmetry.space_group_name_H-M   'P 1'
#
loop_
_entity.id
_entity.type
_entity.pdbx_description
1 polymer ?
#
loop_
_entity_poly.entity_id
_entity_poly.type
_entity_poly.pdbx_seq_one_letter_code
_entity_poly.pdbx_strand_id
1 'polypeptide(L)'
;PGSSSRVDGVPDVVPLKAVMDDLDAHELRARWEEQAHSTRGGAPSLSAVLGVGSQGPVRADLVVDGPHALLAGTTGSGKSELLISWLMQLALTHPPDRLTMVLVDYKGGAAFGPLAGLPHTAGVLTDLDPAGTERALSSLETEVRRRERILAEHGAKDISSLPPQADVPHLVVAVDEFATLVGEHAEVLESLVRIAAQGRSLGIHLILATQRPQGTVSPAIRANTSLRVCLRVLDAADSRDVLGHDGAARLSRHPGRVLIGGTDGSGNASGAGPQDRGNVVGDQVLQAPWCGSAHDVQE
;
A
#
# COMPACT_ATOMS: atom_id res chain seq x y z
N PRO A 1 21.98 -33.42 1.71
CA PRO A 1 20.61 -33.15 2.06
C PRO A 1 20.60 -32.00 3.06
N GLY A 2 20.45 -30.76 2.54
CA GLY A 2 20.40 -29.57 3.35
C GLY A 2 19.02 -29.44 3.98
N SER A 3 18.94 -29.46 5.29
CA SER A 3 17.76 -29.05 6.01
C SER A 3 17.56 -27.55 5.78
N SER A 4 16.62 -27.18 4.89
CA SER A 4 16.10 -25.82 4.86
C SER A 4 15.44 -25.58 6.22
N SER A 5 15.96 -24.64 6.99
CA SER A 5 15.32 -24.14 8.21
C SER A 5 14.00 -23.49 7.79
N ARG A 6 12.92 -24.27 7.77
CA ARG A 6 11.58 -23.76 7.71
C ARG A 6 11.40 -22.88 8.93
N VAL A 7 11.05 -21.64 8.75
CA VAL A 7 10.40 -20.86 9.81
C VAL A 7 9.05 -21.55 9.97
N ASP A 8 8.88 -22.29 11.06
CA ASP A 8 7.79 -23.24 11.24
C ASP A 8 6.43 -22.56 10.94
N GLY A 9 5.74 -23.09 9.93
CA GLY A 9 4.37 -22.72 9.56
C GLY A 9 4.19 -21.60 8.54
N VAL A 10 5.26 -20.92 8.08
CA VAL A 10 5.14 -19.88 7.03
C VAL A 10 5.34 -20.53 5.65
N PRO A 11 4.40 -20.39 4.70
CA PRO A 11 4.55 -20.96 3.35
C PRO A 11 5.74 -20.37 2.61
N ASP A 12 6.35 -21.12 1.69
CA ASP A 12 7.45 -20.62 0.87
C ASP A 12 6.96 -19.70 -0.26
N VAL A 13 5.81 -20.00 -0.84
CA VAL A 13 5.18 -19.23 -1.93
C VAL A 13 3.69 -19.09 -1.64
N VAL A 14 3.16 -17.90 -1.86
CA VAL A 14 1.72 -17.60 -1.79
C VAL A 14 1.30 -17.01 -3.14
N PRO A 15 0.72 -17.80 -4.05
CA PRO A 15 0.14 -17.24 -5.28
C PRO A 15 -0.98 -16.25 -4.95
N LEU A 16 -1.12 -15.15 -5.71
CA LEU A 16 -2.16 -14.15 -5.47
C LEU A 16 -3.57 -14.78 -5.43
N LYS A 17 -3.83 -15.75 -6.32
CA LYS A 17 -5.08 -16.52 -6.35
C LYS A 17 -5.37 -17.34 -5.09
N ALA A 18 -4.38 -17.56 -4.23
CA ALA A 18 -4.59 -18.28 -2.97
C ALA A 18 -5.16 -17.37 -1.86
N VAL A 19 -5.11 -16.06 -2.04
CA VAL A 19 -5.59 -15.05 -1.10
C VAL A 19 -6.75 -14.23 -1.64
N MET A 20 -7.14 -14.49 -2.88
CA MET A 20 -8.26 -13.87 -3.58
C MET A 20 -9.16 -14.94 -4.19
N ASP A 21 -10.43 -14.59 -4.37
CA ASP A 21 -11.36 -15.42 -5.12
C ASP A 21 -10.93 -15.46 -6.60
N ASP A 22 -10.97 -16.64 -7.19
CA ASP A 22 -10.69 -16.84 -8.62
C ASP A 22 -11.97 -16.47 -9.40
N LEU A 23 -12.08 -15.19 -9.76
CA LEU A 23 -13.22 -14.61 -10.45
C LEU A 23 -12.90 -14.44 -11.93
N ASP A 24 -13.82 -14.84 -12.79
CA ASP A 24 -13.76 -14.43 -14.18
C ASP A 24 -14.18 -12.94 -14.34
N ALA A 25 -14.01 -12.40 -15.56
CA ALA A 25 -14.31 -10.99 -15.82
C ALA A 25 -15.80 -10.64 -15.65
N HIS A 26 -16.71 -11.60 -15.82
CA HIS A 26 -18.14 -11.39 -15.64
C HIS A 26 -18.51 -11.39 -14.16
N GLU A 27 -17.99 -12.34 -13.39
CA GLU A 27 -18.16 -12.43 -11.93
C GLU A 27 -17.58 -11.20 -11.23
N LEU A 28 -16.40 -10.73 -11.68
CA LEU A 28 -15.78 -9.52 -11.17
C LEU A 28 -16.66 -8.28 -11.39
N ARG A 29 -17.22 -8.11 -12.59
CA ARG A 29 -18.15 -7.00 -12.89
C ARG A 29 -19.42 -7.09 -12.07
N ALA A 30 -20.01 -8.27 -11.94
CA ALA A 30 -21.21 -8.46 -11.12
C ALA A 30 -20.94 -8.11 -9.64
N ARG A 31 -19.76 -8.48 -9.11
CA ARG A 31 -19.32 -8.14 -7.76
C ARG A 31 -19.15 -6.62 -7.59
N TRP A 32 -18.56 -5.94 -8.57
CA TRP A 32 -18.41 -4.50 -8.52
C TRP A 32 -19.78 -3.78 -8.58
N GLU A 33 -20.71 -4.24 -9.42
CA GLU A 33 -22.07 -3.72 -9.51
C GLU A 33 -22.83 -3.92 -8.19
N GLU A 34 -22.73 -5.09 -7.57
CA GLU A 34 -23.32 -5.36 -6.27
C GLU A 34 -22.76 -4.42 -5.19
N GLN A 35 -21.44 -4.23 -5.17
CA GLN A 35 -20.79 -3.32 -4.23
C GLN A 35 -21.19 -1.86 -4.48
N ALA A 36 -21.27 -1.42 -5.71
CA ALA A 36 -21.75 -0.08 -6.04
C ALA A 36 -23.18 0.19 -5.51
N HIS A 37 -24.01 -0.85 -5.43
CA HIS A 37 -25.37 -0.75 -4.91
C HIS A 37 -25.46 -0.96 -3.38
N SER A 38 -24.61 -1.82 -2.79
CA SER A 38 -24.71 -2.22 -1.38
C SER A 38 -24.00 -1.28 -0.41
N THR A 39 -22.94 -0.60 -0.85
CA THR A 39 -22.09 0.22 0.03
C THR A 39 -22.62 1.60 0.38
N ARG A 40 -23.88 1.88 0.16
CA ARG A 40 -24.51 3.13 0.64
C ARG A 40 -24.61 3.24 2.16
N GLY A 41 -24.11 2.28 2.92
CA GLY A 41 -24.13 2.27 4.39
C GLY A 41 -22.99 1.55 5.08
N GLY A 42 -22.05 0.95 4.34
CA GLY A 42 -20.85 0.29 4.92
C GLY A 42 -19.70 1.28 5.14
N ALA A 43 -18.91 1.10 6.21
CA ALA A 43 -17.68 1.86 6.37
C ALA A 43 -16.75 1.60 5.18
N PRO A 44 -16.12 2.64 4.62
CA PRO A 44 -15.15 2.46 3.54
C PRO A 44 -14.00 1.56 4.03
N SER A 45 -13.52 0.69 3.17
CA SER A 45 -12.41 -0.23 3.46
C SER A 45 -11.55 -0.35 2.21
N LEU A 46 -10.22 -0.29 2.38
CA LEU A 46 -9.23 -0.56 1.36
C LEU A 46 -8.29 -1.67 1.86
N SER A 47 -8.90 -2.84 2.12
CA SER A 47 -8.24 -3.98 2.72
C SER A 47 -7.60 -4.90 1.68
N ALA A 48 -6.36 -5.34 1.97
CA ALA A 48 -5.64 -6.34 1.17
C ALA A 48 -4.87 -7.31 2.08
N VAL A 49 -4.62 -8.52 1.60
CA VAL A 49 -3.72 -9.47 2.25
C VAL A 49 -2.29 -9.09 1.91
N LEU A 50 -1.51 -8.72 2.91
CA LEU A 50 -0.10 -8.35 2.73
C LEU A 50 0.87 -9.52 2.96
N GLY A 51 0.40 -10.57 3.59
CA GLY A 51 1.18 -11.78 3.79
C GLY A 51 0.37 -12.91 4.42
N VAL A 52 0.94 -14.10 4.37
CA VAL A 52 0.39 -15.31 5.02
C VAL A 52 1.42 -15.82 6.01
N GLY A 53 1.04 -15.92 7.26
CA GLY A 53 1.85 -16.45 8.34
C GLY A 53 1.37 -17.82 8.80
N SER A 54 1.94 -18.28 9.91
CA SER A 54 1.57 -19.57 10.53
C SER A 54 0.11 -19.61 11.02
N GLN A 55 -0.48 -18.45 11.29
CA GLN A 55 -1.87 -18.32 11.75
C GLN A 55 -2.86 -18.02 10.61
N GLY A 56 -2.37 -17.93 9.37
CA GLY A 56 -3.17 -17.61 8.20
C GLY A 56 -2.87 -16.25 7.58
N PRO A 57 -3.77 -15.73 6.72
CA PRO A 57 -3.57 -14.47 6.02
C PRO A 57 -3.65 -13.27 6.98
N VAL A 58 -2.71 -12.33 6.81
CA VAL A 58 -2.68 -11.05 7.52
C VAL A 58 -3.11 -9.96 6.55
N ARG A 59 -4.16 -9.25 6.93
CA ARG A 59 -4.74 -8.14 6.15
C ARG A 59 -4.32 -6.81 6.74
N ALA A 60 -4.21 -5.82 5.88
CA ALA A 60 -4.13 -4.42 6.28
C ALA A 60 -5.12 -3.59 5.47
N ASP A 61 -5.65 -2.55 6.08
CA ASP A 61 -6.63 -1.65 5.49
C ASP A 61 -6.10 -0.21 5.50
N LEU A 62 -5.94 0.38 4.33
CA LEU A 62 -5.43 1.75 4.22
C LEU A 62 -6.35 2.80 4.88
N VAL A 63 -7.64 2.52 5.03
CA VAL A 63 -8.56 3.45 5.72
C VAL A 63 -8.45 3.32 7.22
N VAL A 64 -8.34 2.10 7.73
CA VAL A 64 -8.34 1.79 9.17
C VAL A 64 -6.94 1.87 9.76
N ASP A 65 -5.98 1.12 9.18
CA ASP A 65 -4.60 0.98 9.67
C ASP A 65 -3.68 2.08 9.12
N GLY A 66 -4.11 2.76 8.04
CA GLY A 66 -3.41 3.88 7.39
C GLY A 66 -3.75 5.25 7.98
N PRO A 67 -3.77 6.33 7.21
CA PRO A 67 -4.10 6.38 5.77
C PRO A 67 -2.95 6.11 4.81
N HIS A 68 -1.72 6.10 5.28
CA HIS A 68 -0.55 5.97 4.42
C HIS A 68 0.34 4.81 4.87
N ALA A 69 1.04 4.25 3.91
CA ALA A 69 1.94 3.12 4.12
C ALA A 69 3.37 3.43 3.66
N LEU A 70 4.32 2.90 4.41
CA LEU A 70 5.72 2.84 4.03
C LEU A 70 6.09 1.38 3.74
N LEU A 71 6.60 1.12 2.54
CA LEU A 71 7.03 -0.20 2.09
C LEU A 71 8.54 -0.19 1.83
N ALA A 72 9.31 -0.95 2.57
CA ALA A 72 10.76 -1.03 2.41
C ALA A 72 11.23 -2.44 2.07
N GLY A 73 12.36 -2.52 1.37
CA GLY A 73 13.01 -3.80 1.05
C GLY A 73 14.11 -3.63 0.03
N THR A 74 15.21 -4.36 0.18
CA THR A 74 16.32 -4.31 -0.76
C THR A 74 15.97 -4.94 -2.11
N THR A 75 16.79 -4.71 -3.12
CA THR A 75 16.66 -5.34 -4.45
C THR A 75 16.59 -6.87 -4.30
N GLY A 76 15.64 -7.50 -5.01
CA GLY A 76 15.41 -8.94 -4.94
C GLY A 76 14.69 -9.44 -3.69
N SER A 77 14.23 -8.54 -2.80
CA SER A 77 13.44 -8.94 -1.62
C SER A 77 11.97 -9.26 -1.95
N GLY A 78 11.47 -8.89 -3.14
CA GLY A 78 10.07 -9.01 -3.53
C GLY A 78 9.23 -7.75 -3.30
N LYS A 79 9.87 -6.59 -3.04
CA LYS A 79 9.20 -5.31 -2.74
C LYS A 79 8.20 -4.89 -3.84
N SER A 80 8.65 -4.83 -5.09
CA SER A 80 7.80 -4.41 -6.21
C SER A 80 6.68 -5.42 -6.48
N GLU A 81 6.93 -6.72 -6.30
CA GLU A 81 5.92 -7.77 -6.41
C GLU A 81 4.83 -7.63 -5.34
N LEU A 82 5.21 -7.37 -4.10
CA LEU A 82 4.24 -7.11 -3.03
C LEU A 82 3.43 -5.85 -3.33
N LEU A 83 4.07 -4.78 -3.81
CA LEU A 83 3.38 -3.55 -4.20
C LEU A 83 2.35 -3.79 -5.30
N ILE A 84 2.72 -4.52 -6.36
CA ILE A 84 1.82 -4.90 -7.45
C ILE A 84 0.67 -5.77 -6.93
N SER A 85 0.99 -6.80 -6.13
CA SER A 85 -0.02 -7.68 -5.54
C SER A 85 -1.01 -6.93 -4.66
N TRP A 86 -0.53 -5.97 -3.89
CA TRP A 86 -1.37 -5.13 -3.05
C TRP A 86 -2.34 -4.28 -3.89
N LEU A 87 -1.82 -3.53 -4.86
CA LEU A 87 -2.63 -2.69 -5.74
C LEU A 87 -3.60 -3.50 -6.60
N MET A 88 -3.19 -4.68 -7.06
CA MET A 88 -4.06 -5.59 -7.80
C MET A 88 -5.23 -6.08 -6.93
N GLN A 89 -4.97 -6.46 -5.67
CA GLN A 89 -6.02 -6.85 -4.75
C GLN A 89 -7.04 -5.71 -4.53
N LEU A 90 -6.55 -4.48 -4.35
CA LEU A 90 -7.43 -3.31 -4.21
C LEU A 90 -8.29 -3.12 -5.46
N ALA A 91 -7.71 -3.22 -6.66
CA ALA A 91 -8.45 -3.10 -7.91
C ALA A 91 -9.48 -4.22 -8.11
N LEU A 92 -9.15 -5.46 -7.78
CA LEU A 92 -10.07 -6.59 -7.90
C LEU A 92 -11.21 -6.56 -6.88
N THR A 93 -11.01 -5.89 -5.75
CA THR A 93 -12.02 -5.80 -4.68
C THR A 93 -12.88 -4.56 -4.73
N HIS A 94 -12.49 -3.52 -5.46
CA HIS A 94 -13.21 -2.25 -5.51
C HIS A 94 -13.49 -1.84 -6.96
N PRO A 95 -14.66 -1.32 -7.29
CA PRO A 95 -14.93 -0.81 -8.63
C PRO A 95 -14.20 0.52 -8.90
N PRO A 96 -13.99 0.90 -10.19
CA PRO A 96 -13.25 2.10 -10.56
C PRO A 96 -13.88 3.42 -10.09
N ASP A 97 -15.19 3.47 -9.83
CA ASP A 97 -15.89 4.61 -9.25
C ASP A 97 -15.66 4.77 -7.74
N ARG A 98 -15.06 3.77 -7.09
CA ARG A 98 -14.71 3.78 -5.66
C ARG A 98 -13.23 3.89 -5.38
N LEU A 99 -12.40 3.49 -6.34
CA LEU A 99 -10.94 3.50 -6.22
C LEU A 99 -10.30 4.01 -7.50
N THR A 100 -9.45 5.00 -7.37
CA THR A 100 -8.58 5.49 -8.44
C THR A 100 -7.12 5.38 -8.00
N MET A 101 -6.23 5.05 -8.92
CA MET A 101 -4.81 4.89 -8.66
C MET A 101 -3.97 5.83 -9.54
N VAL A 102 -2.95 6.43 -8.94
CA VAL A 102 -1.84 7.11 -9.63
C VAL A 102 -0.56 6.35 -9.26
N LEU A 103 0.16 5.90 -10.28
CA LEU A 103 1.33 5.05 -10.13
C LEU A 103 2.57 5.84 -10.56
N VAL A 104 3.57 5.92 -9.69
CA VAL A 104 4.81 6.66 -9.94
C VAL A 104 5.99 5.70 -9.91
N ASP A 105 6.59 5.44 -11.07
CA ASP A 105 7.77 4.60 -11.23
C ASP A 105 8.96 5.45 -11.70
N TYR A 106 9.86 5.74 -10.79
CA TYR A 106 11.01 6.59 -11.07
C TYR A 106 12.14 5.87 -11.84
N LYS A 107 12.10 4.54 -11.93
CA LYS A 107 13.19 3.72 -12.54
C LYS A 107 12.92 3.21 -13.95
N GLY A 108 11.99 3.80 -14.69
CA GLY A 108 11.82 3.47 -16.12
C GLY A 108 10.64 2.59 -16.48
N GLY A 109 9.57 2.60 -15.68
CA GLY A 109 8.22 2.22 -16.13
C GLY A 109 7.89 0.73 -16.17
N ALA A 110 8.78 -0.16 -15.78
CA ALA A 110 8.51 -1.59 -15.83
C ALA A 110 7.73 -2.12 -14.61
N ALA A 111 7.83 -1.46 -13.46
CA ALA A 111 7.26 -1.97 -12.22
C ALA A 111 5.72 -2.07 -12.28
N PHE A 112 5.04 -1.07 -12.81
CA PHE A 112 3.57 -1.02 -12.83
C PHE A 112 2.93 -1.50 -14.14
N GLY A 113 3.68 -2.15 -15.04
CA GLY A 113 3.16 -2.66 -16.31
C GLY A 113 1.83 -3.42 -16.19
N PRO A 114 1.70 -4.39 -15.25
CA PRO A 114 0.46 -5.15 -15.07
C PRO A 114 -0.76 -4.29 -14.65
N LEU A 115 -0.54 -3.11 -14.06
CA LEU A 115 -1.59 -2.24 -13.54
C LEU A 115 -1.95 -1.10 -14.49
N ALA A 116 -1.09 -0.81 -15.49
CA ALA A 116 -1.24 0.35 -16.37
C ALA A 116 -2.54 0.34 -17.18
N GLY A 117 -3.01 -0.84 -17.55
CA GLY A 117 -4.24 -1.02 -18.35
C GLY A 117 -5.53 -1.15 -17.51
N LEU A 118 -5.46 -1.09 -16.19
CA LEU A 118 -6.65 -1.21 -15.35
C LEU A 118 -7.50 0.06 -15.42
N PRO A 119 -8.85 -0.07 -15.39
CA PRO A 119 -9.76 1.08 -15.40
C PRO A 119 -9.62 1.98 -14.17
N HIS A 120 -8.97 1.49 -13.10
CA HIS A 120 -8.65 2.23 -11.88
C HIS A 120 -7.47 3.19 -12.05
N THR A 121 -6.60 2.95 -13.03
CA THR A 121 -5.34 3.68 -13.19
C THR A 121 -5.58 4.97 -13.95
N ALA A 122 -5.59 6.09 -13.22
CA ALA A 122 -5.71 7.44 -13.82
C ALA A 122 -4.43 7.86 -14.54
N GLY A 123 -3.28 7.34 -14.14
CA GLY A 123 -2.00 7.63 -14.80
C GLY A 123 -0.85 6.83 -14.25
N VAL A 124 0.12 6.55 -15.13
CA VAL A 124 1.43 6.00 -14.76
C VAL A 124 2.47 7.05 -15.14
N LEU A 125 3.22 7.49 -14.14
CA LEU A 125 4.27 8.50 -14.28
C LEU A 125 5.61 7.80 -14.27
N THR A 126 6.32 7.88 -15.39
CA THR A 126 7.64 7.26 -15.59
C THR A 126 8.61 8.32 -16.07
N ASP A 127 9.90 8.14 -15.85
CA ASP A 127 10.97 9.03 -16.34
C ASP A 127 10.66 10.51 -16.08
N LEU A 128 10.33 10.82 -14.82
CA LEU A 128 9.94 12.17 -14.41
C LEU A 128 11.15 13.13 -14.55
N ASP A 129 11.18 13.87 -15.65
CA ASP A 129 11.99 15.07 -15.73
C ASP A 129 11.46 16.16 -14.77
N PRO A 130 12.20 17.22 -14.46
CA PRO A 130 11.74 18.26 -13.56
C PRO A 130 10.36 18.84 -13.92
N ALA A 131 10.09 19.04 -15.23
CA ALA A 131 8.81 19.56 -15.69
C ALA A 131 7.66 18.54 -15.54
N GLY A 132 7.95 17.24 -15.73
CA GLY A 132 6.99 16.15 -15.47
C GLY A 132 6.65 16.04 -14.00
N THR A 133 7.65 16.14 -13.14
CA THR A 133 7.49 16.14 -11.68
C THR A 133 6.62 17.31 -11.22
N GLU A 134 6.92 18.54 -11.68
CA GLU A 134 6.13 19.73 -11.34
C GLU A 134 4.67 19.60 -11.79
N ARG A 135 4.42 19.10 -13.00
CA ARG A 135 3.05 18.85 -13.49
C ARG A 135 2.31 17.81 -12.66
N ALA A 136 2.98 16.73 -12.26
CA ALA A 136 2.38 15.69 -11.42
C ALA A 136 2.01 16.23 -10.04
N LEU A 137 2.91 16.98 -9.40
CA LEU A 137 2.65 17.62 -8.11
C LEU A 137 1.51 18.64 -8.20
N SER A 138 1.51 19.50 -9.21
CA SER A 138 0.46 20.50 -9.45
C SER A 138 -0.91 19.83 -9.66
N SER A 139 -0.96 18.70 -10.39
CA SER A 139 -2.18 17.92 -10.58
C SER A 139 -2.68 17.32 -9.27
N LEU A 140 -1.79 16.78 -8.46
CA LEU A 140 -2.15 16.20 -7.16
C LEU A 140 -2.63 17.27 -6.17
N GLU A 141 -1.98 18.42 -6.14
CA GLU A 141 -2.43 19.58 -5.33
C GLU A 141 -3.79 20.11 -5.79
N THR A 142 -4.03 20.13 -7.09
CA THR A 142 -5.33 20.53 -7.65
C THR A 142 -6.43 19.56 -7.23
N GLU A 143 -6.15 18.25 -7.19
CA GLU A 143 -7.09 17.24 -6.70
C GLU A 143 -7.34 17.39 -5.19
N VAL A 144 -6.31 17.68 -4.39
CA VAL A 144 -6.48 18.00 -2.96
C VAL A 144 -7.46 19.16 -2.79
N ARG A 145 -7.24 20.28 -3.49
CA ARG A 145 -8.11 21.46 -3.41
C ARG A 145 -9.52 21.17 -3.94
N ARG A 146 -9.66 20.32 -4.95
CA ARG A 146 -10.98 19.90 -5.45
C ARG A 146 -11.75 19.16 -4.35
N ARG A 147 -11.12 18.23 -3.65
CA ARG A 147 -11.73 17.46 -2.56
C ARG A 147 -12.08 18.33 -1.37
N GLU A 148 -11.19 19.25 -0.95
CA GLU A 148 -11.46 20.23 0.10
C GLU A 148 -12.71 21.08 -0.23
N ARG A 149 -12.85 21.52 -1.48
CA ARG A 149 -14.01 22.27 -1.93
C ARG A 149 -15.30 21.45 -1.84
N ILE A 150 -15.28 20.21 -2.31
CA ILE A 150 -16.43 19.30 -2.23
C ILE A 150 -16.86 19.09 -0.78
N LEU A 151 -15.91 18.84 0.13
CA LEU A 151 -16.21 18.70 1.56
C LEU A 151 -16.84 19.97 2.13
N ALA A 152 -16.30 21.14 1.79
CA ALA A 152 -16.83 22.42 2.24
C ALA A 152 -18.24 22.70 1.72
N GLU A 153 -18.52 22.44 0.44
CA GLU A 153 -19.83 22.59 -0.20
C GLU A 153 -20.92 21.73 0.46
N HIS A 154 -20.53 20.55 0.99
CA HIS A 154 -21.44 19.63 1.66
C HIS A 154 -21.42 19.74 3.19
N GLY A 155 -20.58 20.61 3.75
CA GLY A 155 -20.36 20.68 5.21
C GLY A 155 -19.84 19.39 5.82
N ALA A 156 -19.18 18.55 5.03
CA ALA A 156 -18.66 17.24 5.43
C ALA A 156 -17.26 17.36 6.04
N LYS A 157 -16.97 16.53 7.05
CA LYS A 157 -15.64 16.50 7.69
C LYS A 157 -14.63 15.65 6.94
N ASP A 158 -15.11 14.65 6.23
CA ASP A 158 -14.33 13.67 5.48
C ASP A 158 -15.17 13.08 4.34
N ILE A 159 -14.52 12.36 3.41
CA ILE A 159 -15.22 11.78 2.26
C ILE A 159 -16.26 10.72 2.65
N SER A 160 -16.11 10.07 3.80
CA SER A 160 -17.07 9.06 4.27
C SER A 160 -18.38 9.69 4.74
N SER A 161 -18.35 10.98 5.08
CA SER A 161 -19.51 11.79 5.49
C SER A 161 -20.22 12.45 4.31
N LEU A 162 -19.68 12.30 3.09
CA LEU A 162 -20.31 12.86 1.88
C LEU A 162 -21.60 12.11 1.52
N PRO A 163 -22.59 12.81 0.94
CA PRO A 163 -23.76 12.14 0.40
C PRO A 163 -23.35 11.25 -0.79
N PRO A 164 -24.06 10.14 -1.04
CA PRO A 164 -23.72 9.19 -2.11
C PRO A 164 -23.60 9.81 -3.51
N GLN A 165 -24.27 10.96 -3.72
CA GLN A 165 -24.26 11.67 -4.99
C GLN A 165 -22.98 12.49 -5.23
N ALA A 166 -22.19 12.75 -4.19
CA ALA A 166 -20.94 13.50 -4.32
C ALA A 166 -19.82 12.71 -5.01
N ASP A 167 -19.95 11.39 -5.05
CA ASP A 167 -19.13 10.42 -5.82
C ASP A 167 -17.64 10.76 -5.89
N VAL A 168 -16.98 10.72 -4.74
CA VAL A 168 -15.52 10.95 -4.63
C VAL A 168 -14.83 9.63 -4.34
N PRO A 169 -14.15 9.01 -5.33
CA PRO A 169 -13.40 7.77 -5.09
C PRO A 169 -12.23 7.97 -4.15
N HIS A 170 -11.83 6.94 -3.43
CA HIS A 170 -10.52 6.91 -2.80
C HIS A 170 -9.42 7.03 -3.85
N LEU A 171 -8.37 7.79 -3.56
CA LEU A 171 -7.21 7.94 -4.43
C LEU A 171 -6.00 7.27 -3.76
N VAL A 172 -5.45 6.24 -4.39
CA VAL A 172 -4.20 5.63 -3.97
C VAL A 172 -3.08 6.13 -4.88
N VAL A 173 -2.08 6.78 -4.29
CA VAL A 173 -0.85 7.19 -4.95
C VAL A 173 0.26 6.26 -4.52
N ALA A 174 0.71 5.40 -5.41
CA ALA A 174 1.80 4.45 -5.16
C ALA A 174 3.08 4.95 -5.82
N VAL A 175 4.14 5.09 -5.04
CA VAL A 175 5.46 5.54 -5.50
C VAL A 175 6.45 4.40 -5.29
N ASP A 176 6.99 3.83 -6.38
CA ASP A 176 8.13 2.90 -6.31
C ASP A 176 9.44 3.69 -6.35
N GLU A 177 10.30 3.48 -5.36
CA GLU A 177 11.57 4.19 -5.14
C GLU A 177 11.41 5.70 -4.84
N PHE A 178 10.58 5.97 -3.85
CA PHE A 178 10.35 7.32 -3.35
C PHE A 178 11.65 8.02 -2.87
N ALA A 179 12.67 7.28 -2.43
CA ALA A 179 13.95 7.84 -2.02
C ALA A 179 14.66 8.58 -3.15
N THR A 180 14.64 8.03 -4.35
CA THR A 180 15.24 8.67 -5.53
C THR A 180 14.47 9.93 -5.91
N LEU A 181 13.14 9.84 -5.94
CA LEU A 181 12.26 10.95 -6.26
C LEU A 181 12.49 12.15 -5.33
N VAL A 182 12.56 11.92 -4.02
CA VAL A 182 12.80 12.98 -3.02
C VAL A 182 14.25 13.48 -3.07
N GLY A 183 15.22 12.62 -3.38
CA GLY A 183 16.62 13.00 -3.50
C GLY A 183 16.91 13.93 -4.67
N GLU A 184 16.17 13.82 -5.75
CA GLU A 184 16.31 14.66 -6.95
C GLU A 184 15.36 15.89 -6.93
N HIS A 185 14.24 15.80 -6.20
CA HIS A 185 13.17 16.80 -6.18
C HIS A 185 12.72 17.08 -4.73
N ALA A 186 13.42 17.98 -4.06
CA ALA A 186 13.15 18.29 -2.63
C ALA A 186 11.73 18.82 -2.39
N GLU A 187 11.15 19.56 -3.35
CA GLU A 187 9.77 20.06 -3.31
C GLU A 187 8.71 18.94 -3.26
N VAL A 188 9.05 17.74 -3.77
CA VAL A 188 8.17 16.57 -3.70
C VAL A 188 7.95 16.14 -2.26
N LEU A 189 9.00 16.16 -1.43
CA LEU A 189 8.90 15.79 -0.02
C LEU A 189 7.90 16.68 0.72
N GLU A 190 7.97 17.98 0.52
CA GLU A 190 7.07 18.94 1.18
C GLU A 190 5.61 18.70 0.76
N SER A 191 5.38 18.50 -0.53
CA SER A 191 4.03 18.21 -1.07
C SER A 191 3.50 16.87 -0.56
N LEU A 192 4.31 15.80 -0.52
CA LEU A 192 3.91 14.51 0.03
C LEU A 192 3.61 14.58 1.52
N VAL A 193 4.40 15.32 2.30
CA VAL A 193 4.15 15.54 3.74
C VAL A 193 2.82 16.26 3.95
N ARG A 194 2.54 17.31 3.16
CA ARG A 194 1.27 18.05 3.23
C ARG A 194 0.08 17.16 2.87
N ILE A 195 0.19 16.38 1.80
CA ILE A 195 -0.85 15.42 1.40
C ILE A 195 -1.03 14.34 2.47
N ALA A 196 0.08 13.86 3.06
CA ALA A 196 0.02 12.88 4.13
C ALA A 196 -0.68 13.41 5.39
N ALA A 197 -0.56 14.72 5.69
CA ALA A 197 -1.24 15.30 6.85
C ALA A 197 -2.76 15.41 6.67
N GLN A 198 -3.24 15.58 5.45
CA GLN A 198 -4.67 15.81 5.13
C GLN A 198 -5.35 14.59 4.50
N GLY A 199 -4.59 13.60 4.01
CA GLY A 199 -5.06 12.52 3.17
C GLY A 199 -6.21 11.71 3.77
N ARG A 200 -6.22 11.48 5.10
CA ARG A 200 -7.27 10.72 5.77
C ARG A 200 -8.66 11.31 5.52
N SER A 201 -8.86 12.59 5.74
CA SER A 201 -10.16 13.23 5.54
C SER A 201 -10.53 13.35 4.07
N LEU A 202 -9.54 13.47 3.20
CA LEU A 202 -9.72 13.61 1.76
C LEU A 202 -9.82 12.29 1.00
N GLY A 203 -9.63 11.14 1.68
CA GLY A 203 -9.59 9.82 1.04
C GLY A 203 -8.41 9.66 0.08
N ILE A 204 -7.28 10.28 0.38
CA ILE A 204 -6.03 10.15 -0.37
C ILE A 204 -5.06 9.29 0.44
N HIS A 205 -4.56 8.24 -0.17
CA HIS A 205 -3.68 7.26 0.44
C HIS A 205 -2.35 7.20 -0.30
N LEU A 206 -1.25 7.31 0.43
CA LEU A 206 0.09 7.18 -0.12
C LEU A 206 0.65 5.79 0.21
N ILE A 207 1.20 5.10 -0.77
CA ILE A 207 2.05 3.92 -0.56
C ILE A 207 3.44 4.28 -1.06
N LEU A 208 4.34 4.58 -0.12
CA LEU A 208 5.70 5.03 -0.42
C LEU A 208 6.65 3.84 -0.32
N ALA A 209 7.14 3.36 -1.46
CA ALA A 209 8.07 2.24 -1.50
C ALA A 209 9.52 2.72 -1.69
N THR A 210 10.47 2.08 -1.01
CA THR A 210 11.90 2.43 -1.12
C THR A 210 12.81 1.24 -0.87
N GLN A 211 13.96 1.24 -1.54
CA GLN A 211 15.07 0.31 -1.26
C GLN A 211 16.06 0.88 -0.24
N ARG A 212 16.00 2.19 0.02
CA ARG A 212 16.91 2.92 0.92
C ARG A 212 16.11 3.77 1.90
N PRO A 213 15.58 3.17 2.98
CA PRO A 213 14.80 3.94 3.96
C PRO A 213 15.66 4.91 4.77
N GLN A 214 16.94 4.56 5.03
CA GLN A 214 17.84 5.37 5.83
C GLN A 214 18.06 6.76 5.21
N GLY A 215 17.86 7.80 6.01
CA GLY A 215 18.04 9.19 5.59
C GLY A 215 16.95 9.75 4.69
N THR A 216 16.07 8.92 4.15
CA THR A 216 14.98 9.33 3.25
C THR A 216 13.65 9.46 3.97
N VAL A 217 13.40 8.59 4.94
CA VAL A 217 12.18 8.61 5.75
C VAL A 217 12.32 9.72 6.81
N SER A 218 11.90 10.93 6.45
CA SER A 218 11.91 12.06 7.39
C SER A 218 10.99 11.80 8.59
N PRO A 219 11.22 12.47 9.75
CA PRO A 219 10.31 12.38 10.89
C PRO A 219 8.86 12.71 10.54
N ALA A 220 8.64 13.65 9.60
CA ALA A 220 7.31 14.04 9.15
C ALA A 220 6.62 12.93 8.33
N ILE A 221 7.32 12.26 7.42
CA ILE A 221 6.80 11.08 6.72
C ILE A 221 6.50 9.97 7.71
N ARG A 222 7.42 9.69 8.64
CA ARG A 222 7.25 8.65 9.65
C ARG A 222 6.03 8.89 10.54
N ALA A 223 5.77 10.14 10.93
CA ALA A 223 4.61 10.49 11.75
C ALA A 223 3.27 10.30 11.04
N ASN A 224 3.25 10.37 9.69
CA ASN A 224 2.04 10.27 8.90
C ASN A 224 1.86 8.89 8.23
N THR A 225 2.87 8.00 8.27
CA THR A 225 2.78 6.64 7.74
C THR A 225 2.60 5.65 8.89
N SER A 226 1.34 5.30 9.18
CA SER A 226 1.00 4.39 10.28
C SER A 226 1.29 2.93 9.92
N LEU A 227 0.94 2.52 8.70
CA LEU A 227 1.18 1.17 8.22
C LEU A 227 2.61 1.06 7.69
N ARG A 228 3.37 0.14 8.25
CA ARG A 228 4.79 -0.07 7.91
C ARG A 228 5.01 -1.51 7.51
N VAL A 229 5.52 -1.69 6.31
CA VAL A 229 5.74 -3.00 5.70
C VAL A 229 7.22 -3.08 5.32
N CYS A 230 7.94 -4.05 5.83
CA CYS A 230 9.36 -4.19 5.58
C CYS A 230 9.72 -5.62 5.19
N LEU A 231 10.14 -5.77 3.95
CA LEU A 231 10.78 -6.98 3.48
C LEU A 231 12.24 -7.00 3.95
N ARG A 232 12.99 -8.03 3.56
CA ARG A 232 14.39 -8.11 3.93
C ARG A 232 15.16 -6.85 3.51
N VAL A 233 15.91 -6.31 4.48
CA VAL A 233 16.90 -5.24 4.28
C VAL A 233 18.29 -5.77 4.65
N LEU A 234 19.35 -5.06 4.25
CA LEU A 234 20.73 -5.48 4.52
C LEU A 234 21.24 -4.94 5.84
N ASP A 235 20.83 -3.72 6.19
CA ASP A 235 21.29 -3.04 7.39
C ASP A 235 20.20 -3.04 8.48
N ALA A 236 20.63 -3.25 9.71
CA ALA A 236 19.77 -3.14 10.88
C ALA A 236 19.24 -1.70 11.10
N ALA A 237 19.95 -0.69 10.63
CA ALA A 237 19.51 0.70 10.68
C ALA A 237 18.31 0.91 9.76
N ASP A 238 18.32 0.37 8.53
CA ASP A 238 17.19 0.41 7.62
C ASP A 238 15.93 -0.20 8.23
N SER A 239 16.08 -1.35 8.91
CA SER A 239 14.97 -2.00 9.60
C SER A 239 14.41 -1.13 10.73
N ARG A 240 15.30 -0.52 11.56
CA ARG A 240 14.86 0.35 12.65
C ARG A 240 14.18 1.62 12.16
N ASP A 241 14.63 2.16 11.04
CA ASP A 241 14.01 3.36 10.44
C ASP A 241 12.57 3.10 9.98
N VAL A 242 12.25 1.88 9.56
CA VAL A 242 10.91 1.50 9.13
C VAL A 242 10.07 0.96 10.29
N LEU A 243 10.57 -0.07 10.97
CA LEU A 243 9.80 -0.85 11.95
C LEU A 243 10.06 -0.46 13.42
N GLY A 244 11.14 0.29 13.70
CA GLY A 244 11.59 0.59 15.06
C GLY A 244 12.48 -0.50 15.69
N HIS A 245 12.68 -1.64 15.03
CA HIS A 245 13.52 -2.75 15.46
C HIS A 245 14.31 -3.34 14.29
N ASP A 246 15.26 -4.24 14.55
CA ASP A 246 16.16 -4.80 13.52
C ASP A 246 15.65 -6.10 12.86
N GLY A 247 14.39 -6.49 13.06
CA GLY A 247 13.81 -7.76 12.61
C GLY A 247 13.93 -8.01 11.12
N ALA A 248 13.71 -6.98 10.27
CA ALA A 248 13.75 -7.13 8.82
C ALA A 248 15.17 -7.41 8.28
N ALA A 249 16.21 -7.00 8.98
CA ALA A 249 17.59 -7.35 8.62
C ALA A 249 17.92 -8.83 8.87
N ARG A 250 17.15 -9.50 9.73
CA ARG A 250 17.30 -10.93 10.06
C ARG A 250 16.44 -11.85 9.22
N LEU A 251 15.55 -11.31 8.37
CA LEU A 251 14.74 -12.12 7.47
C LEU A 251 15.63 -12.96 6.56
N SER A 252 15.19 -14.17 6.26
CA SER A 252 15.88 -15.06 5.33
C SER A 252 16.00 -14.41 3.95
N ARG A 253 16.89 -14.91 3.11
CA ARG A 253 17.07 -14.44 1.73
C ARG A 253 15.94 -14.85 0.79
N HIS A 254 14.94 -15.54 1.30
CA HIS A 254 13.78 -15.94 0.51
C HIS A 254 12.96 -14.71 0.10
N PRO A 255 12.72 -14.46 -1.21
CA PRO A 255 11.91 -13.34 -1.66
C PRO A 255 10.49 -13.38 -1.07
N GLY A 256 9.93 -12.22 -0.76
CA GLY A 256 8.59 -12.10 -0.23
C GLY A 256 8.46 -12.29 1.29
N ARG A 257 9.54 -12.61 2.01
CA ARG A 257 9.51 -12.58 3.48
C ARG A 257 9.33 -11.16 3.96
N VAL A 258 8.30 -10.92 4.79
CA VAL A 258 7.87 -9.59 5.18
C VAL A 258 7.48 -9.53 6.66
N LEU A 259 7.74 -8.38 7.28
CA LEU A 259 7.25 -7.98 8.58
C LEU A 259 6.31 -6.78 8.41
N ILE A 260 5.25 -6.74 9.20
CA ILE A 260 4.29 -5.64 9.19
C ILE A 260 4.25 -5.05 10.59
N GLY A 261 4.49 -3.74 10.69
CA GLY A 261 4.42 -2.97 11.93
C GLY A 261 3.34 -1.89 11.84
N GLY A 262 2.71 -1.60 12.98
CA GLY A 262 1.85 -0.43 13.18
C GLY A 262 2.54 0.61 14.08
N THR A 263 1.98 1.80 14.21
CA THR A 263 2.56 2.89 15.02
C THR A 263 2.49 2.66 16.53
N ASP A 264 1.73 1.68 17.00
CA ASP A 264 1.57 1.45 18.42
C ASP A 264 2.48 0.33 18.90
N GLY A 265 3.73 0.70 19.19
CA GLY A 265 4.68 -0.12 19.96
C GLY A 265 4.27 -0.34 21.42
N SER A 266 3.06 0.03 21.81
CA SER A 266 2.45 -0.29 23.11
C SER A 266 1.31 -1.27 22.87
N GLY A 267 1.51 -2.53 23.29
CA GLY A 267 0.50 -3.59 23.31
C GLY A 267 -0.68 -3.29 24.22
N ASN A 268 -1.39 -2.21 23.99
CA ASN A 268 -2.60 -1.85 24.71
C ASN A 268 -3.76 -1.63 23.73
N ALA A 269 -4.33 -2.74 23.27
CA ALA A 269 -5.67 -2.74 22.68
C ALA A 269 -6.70 -2.49 23.77
N SER A 270 -6.93 -1.23 24.14
CA SER A 270 -8.05 -0.87 25.01
C SER A 270 -9.24 -0.41 24.18
N GLY A 271 -10.24 -1.27 24.05
CA GLY A 271 -11.62 -0.83 23.92
C GLY A 271 -12.36 -0.99 22.62
N ALA A 272 -12.22 -2.10 21.88
CA ALA A 272 -13.26 -2.50 20.94
C ALA A 272 -13.33 -4.03 20.83
N GLY A 273 -14.55 -4.56 20.74
CA GLY A 273 -14.87 -5.98 20.85
C GLY A 273 -14.19 -6.90 19.82
N PRO A 274 -14.18 -8.22 20.10
CA PRO A 274 -13.25 -9.17 19.47
C PRO A 274 -13.70 -9.78 18.13
N GLN A 275 -14.38 -9.05 17.26
CA GLN A 275 -14.88 -9.61 15.99
C GLN A 275 -14.68 -8.58 14.87
N ASP A 276 -13.65 -8.72 14.05
CA ASP A 276 -13.32 -8.00 12.79
C ASP A 276 -12.21 -6.94 12.80
N ARG A 277 -11.24 -7.00 13.68
CA ARG A 277 -10.02 -6.18 13.48
C ARG A 277 -8.96 -7.01 12.82
N GLY A 278 -8.60 -6.63 11.57
CA GLY A 278 -7.41 -7.11 10.91
C GLY A 278 -6.20 -6.89 11.82
N ASN A 279 -5.62 -7.98 12.31
CA ASN A 279 -4.46 -7.94 13.20
C ASN A 279 -3.23 -7.55 12.38
N VAL A 280 -2.83 -6.28 12.42
CA VAL A 280 -1.45 -5.90 12.10
C VAL A 280 -0.60 -6.38 13.28
N VAL A 281 -0.02 -7.57 13.13
CA VAL A 281 0.73 -8.25 14.20
C VAL A 281 2.20 -7.87 14.06
N GLY A 282 2.75 -7.14 15.04
CA GLY A 282 4.18 -6.92 15.18
C GLY A 282 4.96 -8.26 15.25
N ASP A 283 6.15 -8.30 14.65
CA ASP A 283 7.18 -9.35 14.73
C ASP A 283 6.86 -10.72 14.10
N GLN A 284 5.67 -10.97 13.55
CA GLN A 284 5.42 -12.22 12.84
C GLN A 284 6.01 -12.15 11.42
N VAL A 285 6.84 -13.14 11.07
CA VAL A 285 7.31 -13.33 9.70
C VAL A 285 6.18 -13.85 8.83
N LEU A 286 5.95 -13.19 7.69
CA LEU A 286 4.92 -13.53 6.72
C LEU A 286 5.55 -13.80 5.36
N GLN A 287 4.80 -14.49 4.47
CA GLN A 287 5.11 -14.59 3.04
C GLN A 287 4.12 -13.73 2.25
N ALA A 288 4.65 -12.76 1.52
CA ALA A 288 3.88 -11.87 0.66
C ALA A 288 3.22 -12.64 -0.51
N PRO A 289 2.01 -12.24 -0.94
CA PRO A 289 1.40 -12.77 -2.15
C PRO A 289 2.19 -12.40 -3.41
N TRP A 290 2.20 -13.31 -4.39
CA TRP A 290 2.95 -13.21 -5.64
C TRP A 290 2.00 -13.21 -6.84
N CYS A 291 2.18 -12.26 -7.78
CA CYS A 291 1.39 -12.15 -9.01
C CYS A 291 1.90 -13.01 -10.18
N GLY A 292 3.17 -13.43 -10.16
CA GLY A 292 3.80 -14.23 -11.23
C GLY A 292 3.35 -15.68 -11.26
N SER A 293 3.64 -16.38 -12.36
CA SER A 293 3.40 -17.82 -12.47
C SER A 293 4.41 -18.60 -11.60
N ALA A 294 3.98 -19.76 -11.10
CA ALA A 294 4.84 -20.62 -10.26
C ALA A 294 6.14 -21.09 -10.96
N HIS A 295 6.26 -20.90 -12.27
CA HIS A 295 7.46 -21.21 -13.05
C HIS A 295 8.61 -20.23 -12.85
N ASP A 296 8.33 -18.98 -12.45
CA ASP A 296 9.34 -17.93 -12.29
C ASP A 296 10.09 -18.00 -10.95
N VAL A 297 9.73 -18.95 -10.09
CA VAL A 297 10.31 -19.10 -8.73
C VAL A 297 11.46 -20.12 -8.68
N GLN A 298 11.75 -20.83 -9.80
CA GLN A 298 12.76 -21.91 -9.85
C GLN A 298 14.07 -21.54 -10.57
N GLU A 299 14.22 -20.31 -11.07
CA GLU A 299 15.49 -19.76 -11.52
C GLU A 299 16.05 -18.76 -10.47
#